data_520399c5852e8e71dcfcdc9259474f7b
#
_entry.id   520399c5852e8e71dcfcdc9259474f7b
#
_cell.length_a   1.000
_cell.length_b   1.000
_cell.length_c   1.000
_cell.angle_alpha   90.00
_cell.angle_beta   90.00
_cell.angle_gamma   90.00
#
_symmetry.space_group_name_H-M   'P 1'
#
loop_
_entity.id
_entity.type
_entity.pdbx_description
1 polymer ?
#
loop_
_entity_poly.entity_id
_entity_poly.type
_entity_poly.pdbx_seq_one_letter_code
_entity_poly.pdbx_strand_id
1 'polypeptide(L)'
;MTVIAAPRAPYSAIAHLADVSRSELWKLRTVRSTYWTLLAAVVSNVALAALLGILLPSNLSARQDATIDSTRVSLGGLHLSQVAFGVLGVLVITSEYGTGMIRATLAAVPQRRLMLAAKTIVFAVTALIVGIASCLAAYLAFQAFLPAGDGMRTSLSDPGVLRAVTGAGLYLTVLGLLGLGLGAIIRSSAGAIATLLGLLFVPSLLAALLPQSWQDTIAPYLPMNAGETIITVHHQAHTLQPWPGFGVFCLYAAAALTAGFILITRRDA
;
A
#
# COMPACT_ATOMS: atom_id res chain seq x y z
N MET A 1 -11.75 -9.87 -54.90
CA MET A 1 -11.01 -10.88 -54.12
C MET A 1 -11.28 -10.62 -52.64
N THR A 2 -12.19 -11.34 -52.06
CA THR A 2 -12.57 -11.17 -50.64
C THR A 2 -11.61 -12.02 -49.79
N VAL A 3 -10.71 -11.37 -49.08
CA VAL A 3 -9.81 -12.06 -48.12
C VAL A 3 -10.63 -12.49 -46.94
N ILE A 4 -10.98 -13.76 -46.88
CA ILE A 4 -11.61 -14.39 -45.72
C ILE A 4 -10.52 -14.50 -44.64
N ALA A 5 -10.59 -13.62 -43.65
CA ALA A 5 -9.71 -13.72 -42.48
C ALA A 5 -9.95 -15.05 -41.77
N ALA A 6 -8.89 -15.86 -41.64
CA ALA A 6 -8.95 -17.12 -40.92
C ALA A 6 -9.46 -16.91 -39.46
N PRO A 7 -10.32 -17.80 -38.93
CA PRO A 7 -10.80 -17.69 -37.57
C PRO A 7 -9.60 -17.78 -36.62
N ARG A 8 -9.39 -16.70 -35.85
CA ARG A 8 -8.38 -16.71 -34.78
C ARG A 8 -8.74 -17.78 -33.78
N ALA A 9 -7.80 -18.68 -33.49
CA ALA A 9 -7.94 -19.68 -32.43
C ALA A 9 -8.42 -19.00 -31.13
N PRO A 10 -9.28 -19.65 -30.33
CA PRO A 10 -9.77 -19.07 -29.09
C PRO A 10 -8.57 -18.85 -28.15
N TYR A 11 -8.18 -17.57 -27.99
CA TYR A 11 -7.18 -17.18 -27.00
C TYR A 11 -7.65 -17.67 -25.64
N SER A 12 -6.81 -18.42 -24.93
CA SER A 12 -7.13 -18.79 -23.55
C SER A 12 -7.27 -17.51 -22.70
N ALA A 13 -8.21 -17.47 -21.78
CA ALA A 13 -8.44 -16.33 -20.90
C ALA A 13 -7.16 -15.92 -20.15
N ILE A 14 -6.28 -16.88 -19.88
CA ILE A 14 -4.97 -16.65 -19.23
C ILE A 14 -4.01 -15.91 -20.16
N ALA A 15 -3.92 -16.30 -21.45
CA ALA A 15 -3.06 -15.60 -22.40
C ALA A 15 -3.52 -14.14 -22.60
N HIS A 16 -4.83 -13.92 -22.66
CA HIS A 16 -5.40 -12.58 -22.78
C HIS A 16 -5.12 -11.72 -21.51
N LEU A 17 -5.21 -12.29 -20.31
CA LEU A 17 -4.85 -11.61 -19.07
C LEU A 17 -3.35 -11.24 -19.04
N ALA A 18 -2.47 -12.14 -19.51
CA ALA A 18 -1.04 -11.89 -19.56
C ALA A 18 -0.69 -10.73 -20.52
N ASP A 19 -1.31 -10.67 -21.69
CA ASP A 19 -1.09 -9.60 -22.65
C ASP A 19 -1.58 -8.25 -22.14
N VAL A 20 -2.77 -8.22 -21.51
CA VAL A 20 -3.33 -7.00 -20.86
C VAL A 20 -2.43 -6.57 -19.70
N SER A 21 -1.99 -7.51 -18.86
CA SER A 21 -1.08 -7.20 -17.74
C SER A 21 0.25 -6.63 -18.21
N ARG A 22 0.80 -7.17 -19.32
CA ARG A 22 2.03 -6.64 -19.93
C ARG A 22 1.84 -5.19 -20.41
N SER A 23 0.71 -4.88 -21.03
CA SER A 23 0.41 -3.50 -21.45
C SER A 23 0.27 -2.55 -20.24
N GLU A 24 -0.37 -2.98 -19.16
CA GLU A 24 -0.49 -2.19 -17.93
C GLU A 24 0.88 -1.97 -17.24
N LEU A 25 1.75 -2.99 -17.25
CA LEU A 25 3.12 -2.85 -16.75
C LEU A 25 3.92 -1.81 -17.53
N TRP A 26 3.78 -1.78 -18.87
CA TRP A 26 4.41 -0.77 -19.69
C TRP A 26 3.88 0.64 -19.38
N LYS A 27 2.56 0.80 -19.16
CA LYS A 27 1.99 2.08 -18.72
C LYS A 27 2.61 2.56 -17.42
N LEU A 28 2.70 1.71 -16.39
CA LEU A 28 3.31 2.08 -15.11
C LEU A 28 4.79 2.50 -15.25
N ARG A 29 5.54 1.87 -16.14
CA ARG A 29 6.96 2.20 -16.41
C ARG A 29 7.15 3.48 -17.21
N THR A 30 6.22 3.82 -18.08
CA THR A 30 6.35 4.97 -19.01
C THR A 30 5.73 6.24 -18.45
N VAL A 31 4.80 6.15 -17.51
CA VAL A 31 4.17 7.32 -16.89
C VAL A 31 5.15 7.95 -15.88
N ARG A 32 5.72 9.09 -16.26
CA ARG A 32 6.72 9.81 -15.46
C ARG A 32 6.26 10.12 -14.04
N SER A 33 4.99 10.50 -13.87
CA SER A 33 4.44 10.81 -12.53
C SER A 33 4.48 9.60 -11.59
N THR A 34 4.15 8.39 -12.07
CA THR A 34 4.21 7.17 -11.28
C THR A 34 5.63 6.89 -10.78
N TYR A 35 6.61 7.00 -11.68
CA TYR A 35 8.02 6.81 -11.33
C TYR A 35 8.49 7.80 -10.27
N TRP A 36 8.23 9.10 -10.48
CA TRP A 36 8.64 10.14 -9.53
C TRP A 36 7.95 10.01 -8.18
N THR A 37 6.67 9.63 -8.15
CA THR A 37 5.95 9.42 -6.88
C THR A 37 6.50 8.21 -6.12
N LEU A 38 6.78 7.09 -6.79
CA LEU A 38 7.41 5.93 -6.16
C LEU A 38 8.82 6.27 -5.67
N LEU A 39 9.62 6.96 -6.48
CA LEU A 39 10.96 7.39 -6.09
C LEU A 39 10.91 8.31 -4.87
N ALA A 40 10.02 9.31 -4.87
CA ALA A 40 9.83 10.20 -3.73
C ALA A 40 9.40 9.46 -2.47
N ALA A 41 8.50 8.47 -2.59
CA ALA A 41 8.09 7.62 -1.48
C ALA A 41 9.25 6.82 -0.89
N VAL A 42 10.07 6.20 -1.75
CA VAL A 42 11.26 5.42 -1.31
C VAL A 42 12.29 6.34 -0.67
N VAL A 43 12.62 7.46 -1.34
CA VAL A 43 13.62 8.41 -0.83
C VAL A 43 13.19 9.02 0.49
N SER A 44 11.93 9.46 0.63
CA SER A 44 11.44 10.01 1.89
C SER A 44 11.43 9.00 3.03
N ASN A 45 11.08 7.74 2.74
CA ASN A 45 11.11 6.65 3.72
C ASN A 45 12.54 6.39 4.23
N VAL A 46 13.49 6.22 3.30
CA VAL A 46 14.89 5.96 3.63
C VAL A 46 15.56 7.16 4.31
N ALA A 47 15.30 8.38 3.80
CA ALA A 47 15.87 9.59 4.37
C ALA A 47 15.38 9.84 5.81
N LEU A 48 14.08 9.62 6.07
CA LEU A 48 13.54 9.78 7.42
C LEU A 48 14.08 8.70 8.36
N ALA A 49 14.22 7.46 7.91
CA ALA A 49 14.84 6.39 8.69
C ALA A 49 16.31 6.71 9.03
N ALA A 50 17.09 7.18 8.06
CA ALA A 50 18.48 7.59 8.28
C ALA A 50 18.57 8.76 9.27
N LEU A 51 17.70 9.77 9.10
CA LEU A 51 17.63 10.93 10.01
C LEU A 51 17.29 10.50 11.44
N LEU A 52 16.33 9.60 11.61
CA LEU A 52 15.98 9.06 12.93
C LEU A 52 17.16 8.27 13.54
N GLY A 53 17.89 7.50 12.73
CA GLY A 53 19.09 6.78 13.17
C GLY A 53 20.22 7.71 13.65
N ILE A 54 20.31 8.92 13.10
CA ILE A 54 21.29 9.93 13.52
C ILE A 54 20.84 10.68 14.79
N LEU A 55 19.58 11.07 14.86
CA LEU A 55 19.09 12.01 15.89
C LEU A 55 18.64 11.33 17.19
N LEU A 56 18.06 10.13 17.12
CA LEU A 56 17.48 9.48 18.30
C LEU A 56 18.51 8.94 19.31
N PRO A 57 19.62 8.32 18.93
CA PRO A 57 20.54 7.69 19.88
C PRO A 57 21.07 8.64 20.94
N SER A 58 21.35 9.88 20.56
CA SER A 58 21.88 10.89 21.48
C SER A 58 20.89 11.33 22.57
N ASN A 59 19.60 11.12 22.36
CA ASN A 59 18.54 11.58 23.24
C ASN A 59 17.87 10.46 24.07
N LEU A 60 17.94 9.21 23.59
CA LEU A 60 17.23 8.07 24.18
C LEU A 60 18.14 7.12 24.96
N SER A 61 19.44 7.03 24.61
CA SER A 61 20.42 6.25 25.37
C SER A 61 20.56 6.72 26.84
N ALA A 62 20.16 7.96 27.11
CA ALA A 62 20.11 8.49 28.49
C ALA A 62 18.88 8.04 29.28
N ARG A 63 17.86 7.48 28.65
CA ARG A 63 16.56 7.13 29.28
C ARG A 63 16.24 5.66 29.20
N GLN A 64 17.14 4.74 29.09
CA GLN A 64 17.00 3.27 29.23
C GLN A 64 15.56 2.69 29.16
N ASP A 65 14.68 3.25 28.31
CA ASP A 65 13.34 2.72 28.13
C ASP A 65 13.37 1.53 27.18
N ALA A 66 13.44 0.34 27.76
CA ALA A 66 13.31 -0.96 27.08
C ALA A 66 11.95 -1.15 26.34
N THR A 67 11.14 -0.10 26.27
CA THR A 67 9.79 -0.10 25.68
C THR A 67 9.76 0.40 24.23
N ILE A 68 10.85 0.96 23.72
CA ILE A 68 10.87 1.52 22.36
C ILE A 68 11.14 0.41 21.34
N ASP A 69 10.17 0.18 20.46
CA ASP A 69 10.33 -0.73 19.32
C ASP A 69 11.22 -0.08 18.24
N SER A 70 12.52 -0.38 18.27
CA SER A 70 13.52 0.13 17.33
C SER A 70 13.17 -0.15 15.88
N THR A 71 12.55 -1.31 15.61
CA THR A 71 12.11 -1.68 14.26
C THR A 71 10.97 -0.78 13.80
N ARG A 72 10.02 -0.46 14.67
CA ARG A 72 8.94 0.47 14.37
C ARG A 72 9.47 1.89 14.11
N VAL A 73 10.46 2.32 14.89
CA VAL A 73 11.14 3.62 14.68
C VAL A 73 11.84 3.67 13.34
N SER A 74 12.55 2.61 12.95
CA SER A 74 13.23 2.53 11.64
C SER A 74 12.26 2.63 10.46
N LEU A 75 11.00 2.28 10.66
CA LEU A 75 9.93 2.36 9.68
C LEU A 75 9.07 3.64 9.81
N GLY A 76 9.51 4.64 10.58
CA GLY A 76 8.77 5.89 10.78
C GLY A 76 8.44 6.64 9.49
N GLY A 77 9.26 6.48 8.44
CA GLY A 77 8.98 7.02 7.10
C GLY A 77 7.80 6.38 6.38
N LEU A 78 7.29 5.27 6.89
CA LEU A 78 6.12 4.57 6.34
C LEU A 78 4.88 5.48 6.24
N HIS A 79 4.69 6.39 7.22
CA HIS A 79 3.55 7.31 7.23
C HIS A 79 3.56 8.30 6.05
N LEU A 80 4.71 8.64 5.51
CA LEU A 80 4.80 9.42 4.26
C LEU A 80 4.57 8.53 3.05
N SER A 81 5.20 7.35 3.03
CA SER A 81 5.09 6.40 1.93
C SER A 81 3.65 5.88 1.76
N GLN A 82 2.89 5.70 2.85
CA GLN A 82 1.50 5.25 2.77
C GLN A 82 0.62 6.20 1.97
N VAL A 83 0.80 7.52 2.11
CA VAL A 83 0.06 8.49 1.31
C VAL A 83 0.38 8.32 -0.17
N ALA A 84 1.66 8.19 -0.51
CA ALA A 84 2.10 8.01 -1.90
C ALA A 84 1.57 6.72 -2.52
N PHE A 85 1.68 5.57 -1.83
CA PHE A 85 1.17 4.29 -2.33
C PHE A 85 -0.35 4.28 -2.45
N GLY A 86 -1.06 4.88 -1.50
CA GLY A 86 -2.51 5.00 -1.55
C GLY A 86 -2.98 5.87 -2.72
N VAL A 87 -2.37 7.04 -2.90
CA VAL A 87 -2.66 7.94 -4.02
C VAL A 87 -2.35 7.28 -5.36
N LEU A 88 -1.21 6.58 -5.47
CA LEU A 88 -0.88 5.84 -6.69
C LEU A 88 -1.93 4.78 -7.01
N GLY A 89 -2.39 4.01 -6.02
CA GLY A 89 -3.46 3.04 -6.20
C GLY A 89 -4.73 3.69 -6.77
N VAL A 90 -5.14 4.83 -6.23
CA VAL A 90 -6.26 5.61 -6.76
C VAL A 90 -6.00 6.01 -8.21
N LEU A 91 -4.83 6.61 -8.51
CA LEU A 91 -4.50 7.16 -9.83
C LEU A 91 -4.37 6.11 -10.92
N VAL A 92 -4.01 4.86 -10.61
CA VAL A 92 -3.92 3.76 -11.58
C VAL A 92 -5.21 3.58 -12.40
N ILE A 93 -6.36 3.87 -11.81
CA ILE A 93 -7.65 3.76 -12.50
C ILE A 93 -8.27 5.14 -12.79
N THR A 94 -8.21 6.07 -11.85
CA THR A 94 -8.92 7.35 -11.98
C THR A 94 -8.30 8.28 -13.01
N SER A 95 -7.02 8.18 -13.30
CA SER A 95 -6.37 8.94 -14.37
C SER A 95 -6.95 8.62 -15.74
N GLU A 96 -7.37 7.38 -16.00
CA GLU A 96 -8.01 7.00 -17.26
C GLU A 96 -9.43 7.56 -17.37
N TYR A 97 -10.15 7.69 -16.25
CA TYR A 97 -11.45 8.38 -16.21
C TYR A 97 -11.29 9.88 -16.45
N GLY A 98 -10.32 10.52 -15.79
CA GLY A 98 -10.08 11.97 -15.92
C GLY A 98 -9.64 12.42 -17.30
N THR A 99 -8.88 11.58 -18.02
CA THR A 99 -8.41 11.86 -19.40
C THR A 99 -9.35 11.34 -20.48
N GLY A 100 -10.40 10.60 -20.13
CA GLY A 100 -11.29 9.94 -21.09
C GLY A 100 -10.67 8.72 -21.79
N MET A 101 -9.42 8.35 -21.44
CA MET A 101 -8.73 7.18 -22.00
C MET A 101 -9.42 5.86 -21.68
N ILE A 102 -10.27 5.83 -20.65
CA ILE A 102 -11.03 4.63 -20.27
C ILE A 102 -11.82 4.06 -21.47
N ARG A 103 -12.36 4.92 -22.35
CA ARG A 103 -13.12 4.50 -23.54
C ARG A 103 -12.21 3.77 -24.55
N ALA A 104 -11.00 4.28 -24.78
CA ALA A 104 -10.03 3.63 -25.66
C ALA A 104 -9.55 2.30 -25.06
N THR A 105 -9.30 2.25 -23.75
CA THR A 105 -8.92 1.03 -23.05
C THR A 105 -10.02 -0.03 -23.14
N LEU A 106 -11.30 0.35 -22.97
CA LEU A 106 -12.44 -0.56 -23.08
C LEU A 106 -12.75 -0.98 -24.52
N ALA A 107 -12.42 -0.16 -25.52
CA ALA A 107 -12.52 -0.55 -26.92
C ALA A 107 -11.46 -1.62 -27.27
N ALA A 108 -10.26 -1.51 -26.71
CA ALA A 108 -9.19 -2.49 -26.90
C ALA A 108 -9.43 -3.78 -26.08
N VAL A 109 -9.97 -3.66 -24.86
CA VAL A 109 -10.26 -4.77 -23.93
C VAL A 109 -11.72 -4.65 -23.46
N PRO A 110 -12.69 -5.21 -24.22
CA PRO A 110 -14.10 -5.08 -23.89
C PRO A 110 -14.50 -5.73 -22.56
N GLN A 111 -13.70 -6.66 -22.08
CA GLN A 111 -13.91 -7.37 -20.82
C GLN A 111 -13.49 -6.48 -19.62
N ARG A 112 -14.40 -5.63 -19.13
CA ARG A 112 -14.16 -4.67 -18.04
C ARG A 112 -13.54 -5.31 -16.80
N ARG A 113 -13.98 -6.52 -16.41
CA ARG A 113 -13.43 -7.27 -15.27
C ARG A 113 -11.97 -7.69 -15.52
N LEU A 114 -11.65 -8.13 -16.72
CA LEU A 114 -10.29 -8.53 -17.08
C LEU A 114 -9.32 -7.33 -17.01
N MET A 115 -9.76 -6.17 -17.51
CA MET A 115 -8.97 -4.94 -17.43
C MET A 115 -8.69 -4.55 -15.98
N LEU A 116 -9.72 -4.54 -15.10
CA LEU A 116 -9.52 -4.20 -13.70
C LEU A 116 -8.65 -5.25 -12.98
N ALA A 117 -8.81 -6.54 -13.29
CA ALA A 117 -7.97 -7.61 -12.72
C ALA A 117 -6.50 -7.44 -13.14
N ALA A 118 -6.22 -7.15 -14.40
CA ALA A 118 -4.86 -6.88 -14.88
C ALA A 118 -4.22 -5.69 -14.15
N LYS A 119 -4.96 -4.57 -14.01
CA LYS A 119 -4.50 -3.39 -13.25
C LYS A 119 -4.20 -3.74 -11.79
N THR A 120 -5.11 -4.48 -11.14
CA THR A 120 -4.96 -4.91 -9.75
C THR A 120 -3.72 -5.77 -9.56
N ILE A 121 -3.50 -6.76 -10.42
CA ILE A 121 -2.34 -7.68 -10.34
C ILE A 121 -1.04 -6.93 -10.57
N VAL A 122 -0.97 -6.13 -11.65
CA VAL A 122 0.25 -5.38 -11.99
C VAL A 122 0.61 -4.37 -10.92
N PHE A 123 -0.39 -3.65 -10.40
CA PHE A 123 -0.18 -2.74 -9.29
C PHE A 123 0.27 -3.47 -8.02
N ALA A 124 -0.40 -4.57 -7.64
CA ALA A 124 -0.06 -5.35 -6.45
C ALA A 124 1.40 -5.85 -6.48
N VAL A 125 1.82 -6.45 -7.61
CA VAL A 125 3.20 -6.95 -7.77
C VAL A 125 4.21 -5.80 -7.71
N THR A 126 3.95 -4.70 -8.39
CA THR A 126 4.85 -3.54 -8.40
C THR A 126 4.95 -2.91 -7.01
N ALA A 127 3.80 -2.68 -6.36
CA ALA A 127 3.74 -2.11 -5.02
C ALA A 127 4.42 -3.02 -3.98
N LEU A 128 4.26 -4.34 -4.10
CA LEU A 128 4.90 -5.31 -3.22
C LEU A 128 6.42 -5.27 -3.33
N ILE A 129 6.95 -5.32 -4.55
CA ILE A 129 8.38 -5.29 -4.79
C ILE A 129 8.99 -3.97 -4.29
N VAL A 130 8.41 -2.84 -4.69
CA VAL A 130 8.91 -1.50 -4.31
C VAL A 130 8.71 -1.26 -2.81
N GLY A 131 7.56 -1.67 -2.24
CA GLY A 131 7.24 -1.51 -0.83
C GLY A 131 8.21 -2.28 0.07
N ILE A 132 8.44 -3.57 -0.21
CA ILE A 132 9.39 -4.39 0.56
C ILE A 132 10.82 -3.83 0.41
N ALA A 133 11.25 -3.50 -0.82
CA ALA A 133 12.57 -2.94 -1.06
C ALA A 133 12.77 -1.61 -0.32
N SER A 134 11.76 -0.73 -0.33
CA SER A 134 11.77 0.56 0.39
C SER A 134 11.88 0.37 1.90
N CYS A 135 11.07 -0.52 2.48
CA CYS A 135 11.08 -0.76 3.92
C CYS A 135 12.37 -1.44 4.39
N LEU A 136 12.90 -2.37 3.59
CA LEU A 136 14.18 -2.98 3.86
C LEU A 136 15.33 -1.96 3.80
N ALA A 137 15.33 -1.10 2.77
CA ALA A 137 16.33 -0.04 2.64
C ALA A 137 16.24 0.97 3.80
N ALA A 138 15.03 1.34 4.24
CA ALA A 138 14.82 2.22 5.39
C ALA A 138 15.34 1.59 6.68
N TYR A 139 15.02 0.32 6.93
CA TYR A 139 15.54 -0.42 8.08
C TYR A 139 17.07 -0.48 8.08
N LEU A 140 17.68 -0.84 6.94
CA LEU A 140 19.14 -0.91 6.82
C LEU A 140 19.81 0.47 6.98
N ALA A 141 19.21 1.52 6.43
CA ALA A 141 19.70 2.88 6.60
C ALA A 141 19.67 3.30 8.09
N PHE A 142 18.57 3.04 8.80
CA PHE A 142 18.47 3.29 10.23
C PHE A 142 19.59 2.58 11.00
N GLN A 143 19.76 1.26 10.77
CA GLN A 143 20.80 0.47 11.45
C GLN A 143 22.22 0.92 11.13
N ALA A 144 22.47 1.41 9.89
CA ALA A 144 23.78 1.90 9.48
C ALA A 144 24.21 3.18 10.20
N PHE A 145 23.26 4.04 10.54
CA PHE A 145 23.51 5.32 11.20
C PHE A 145 23.45 5.23 12.74
N LEU A 146 23.03 4.10 13.31
CA LEU A 146 23.09 3.89 14.74
C LEU A 146 24.55 3.76 15.23
N PRO A 147 24.94 4.41 16.34
CA PRO A 147 26.24 4.25 16.94
C PRO A 147 26.57 2.79 17.27
N ALA A 148 27.86 2.44 17.24
CA ALA A 148 28.30 1.11 17.64
C ALA A 148 28.03 0.91 19.13
N GLY A 149 27.35 -0.19 19.49
CA GLY A 149 27.00 -0.51 20.88
C GLY A 149 25.69 0.13 21.37
N ASP A 150 24.94 0.80 20.50
CA ASP A 150 23.62 1.32 20.86
C ASP A 150 22.63 0.16 21.09
N GLY A 151 21.88 0.24 22.21
CA GLY A 151 20.88 -0.75 22.59
C GLY A 151 19.66 -0.84 21.64
N MET A 152 19.53 0.11 20.70
CA MET A 152 18.51 0.10 19.67
C MET A 152 18.89 -0.73 18.43
N ARG A 153 20.08 -1.29 18.38
CA ARG A 153 20.47 -2.16 17.27
C ARG A 153 19.69 -3.46 17.28
N THR A 154 19.10 -3.79 16.14
CA THR A 154 18.37 -5.04 15.92
C THR A 154 18.89 -5.75 14.68
N SER A 155 18.74 -7.07 14.63
CA SER A 155 19.07 -7.90 13.47
C SER A 155 17.80 -8.36 12.76
N LEU A 156 17.89 -8.58 11.46
CA LEU A 156 16.78 -9.21 10.69
C LEU A 156 16.48 -10.63 11.17
N SER A 157 17.43 -11.28 11.87
CA SER A 157 17.23 -12.60 12.48
C SER A 157 16.53 -12.54 13.83
N ASP A 158 16.38 -11.37 14.42
CA ASP A 158 15.67 -11.24 15.70
C ASP A 158 14.19 -11.54 15.53
N PRO A 159 13.54 -12.14 16.55
CA PRO A 159 12.16 -12.55 16.46
C PRO A 159 11.23 -11.38 16.11
N GLY A 160 10.50 -11.50 15.02
CA GLY A 160 9.52 -10.52 14.57
C GLY A 160 10.05 -9.38 13.70
N VAL A 161 11.36 -9.12 13.64
CA VAL A 161 11.94 -8.02 12.86
C VAL A 161 11.71 -8.23 11.36
N LEU A 162 12.06 -9.41 10.83
CA LEU A 162 11.84 -9.72 9.42
C LEU A 162 10.36 -9.61 9.04
N ARG A 163 9.45 -10.10 9.91
CA ARG A 163 8.00 -9.95 9.71
C ARG A 163 7.61 -8.47 9.68
N ALA A 164 8.11 -7.64 10.57
CA ALA A 164 7.77 -6.23 10.64
C ALA A 164 8.22 -5.48 9.38
N VAL A 165 9.45 -5.72 8.90
CA VAL A 165 9.99 -5.08 7.69
C VAL A 165 9.25 -5.52 6.43
N THR A 166 9.07 -6.83 6.23
CA THR A 166 8.30 -7.35 5.08
C THR A 166 6.83 -7.02 5.19
N GLY A 167 6.27 -7.06 6.40
CA GLY A 167 4.90 -6.67 6.71
C GLY A 167 4.59 -5.20 6.39
N ALA A 168 5.55 -4.31 6.58
CA ALA A 168 5.42 -2.91 6.17
C ALA A 168 5.24 -2.77 4.65
N GLY A 169 5.98 -3.54 3.86
CA GLY A 169 5.80 -3.60 2.40
C GLY A 169 4.44 -4.18 1.99
N LEU A 170 3.97 -5.22 2.69
CA LEU A 170 2.63 -5.79 2.51
C LEU A 170 1.54 -4.76 2.86
N TYR A 171 1.70 -4.03 3.95
CA TYR A 171 0.79 -2.96 4.36
C TYR A 171 0.66 -1.88 3.27
N LEU A 172 1.77 -1.37 2.73
CA LEU A 172 1.76 -0.40 1.63
C LEU A 172 1.05 -0.94 0.38
N THR A 173 1.25 -2.23 0.09
CA THR A 173 0.61 -2.89 -1.05
C THR A 173 -0.90 -2.95 -0.88
N VAL A 174 -1.38 -3.42 0.27
CA VAL A 174 -2.82 -3.52 0.57
C VAL A 174 -3.47 -2.15 0.64
N LEU A 175 -2.75 -1.15 1.16
CA LEU A 175 -3.20 0.24 1.15
C LEU A 175 -3.41 0.78 -0.26
N GLY A 176 -2.46 0.55 -1.15
CA GLY A 176 -2.61 0.94 -2.55
C GLY A 176 -3.74 0.20 -3.26
N LEU A 177 -3.96 -1.08 -2.93
CA LEU A 177 -5.11 -1.85 -3.43
C LEU A 177 -6.44 -1.31 -2.91
N LEU A 178 -6.51 -0.88 -1.66
CA LEU A 178 -7.66 -0.15 -1.11
C LEU A 178 -7.92 1.13 -1.91
N GLY A 179 -6.86 1.91 -2.20
CA GLY A 179 -6.94 3.10 -3.04
C GLY A 179 -7.45 2.81 -4.45
N LEU A 180 -6.96 1.74 -5.09
CA LEU A 180 -7.41 1.29 -6.41
C LEU A 180 -8.90 0.90 -6.39
N GLY A 181 -9.33 0.16 -5.36
CA GLY A 181 -10.74 -0.19 -5.17
C GLY A 181 -11.65 1.03 -5.02
N LEU A 182 -11.27 2.00 -4.17
CA LEU A 182 -12.00 3.26 -4.00
C LEU A 182 -12.00 4.09 -5.29
N GLY A 183 -10.89 4.13 -6.02
CA GLY A 183 -10.80 4.77 -7.34
C GLY A 183 -11.78 4.20 -8.35
N ALA A 184 -11.91 2.86 -8.38
CA ALA A 184 -12.87 2.17 -9.25
C ALA A 184 -14.34 2.47 -8.90
N ILE A 185 -14.64 2.67 -7.61
CA ILE A 185 -15.97 3.00 -7.11
C ILE A 185 -16.35 4.45 -7.44
N ILE A 186 -15.46 5.40 -7.11
CA ILE A 186 -15.72 6.85 -7.10
C ILE A 186 -15.49 7.47 -8.47
N ARG A 187 -14.54 6.93 -9.26
CA ARG A 187 -14.18 7.39 -10.62
C ARG A 187 -13.69 8.84 -10.71
N SER A 188 -13.41 9.46 -9.59
CA SER A 188 -12.85 10.81 -9.47
C SER A 188 -11.58 10.75 -8.63
N SER A 189 -10.48 11.31 -9.14
CA SER A 189 -9.19 11.28 -8.43
C SER A 189 -9.27 12.01 -7.11
N ALA A 190 -9.79 13.24 -7.11
CA ALA A 190 -9.91 14.04 -5.90
C ALA A 190 -10.81 13.38 -4.85
N GLY A 191 -12.01 12.90 -5.28
CA GLY A 191 -12.96 12.25 -4.38
C GLY A 191 -12.41 10.94 -3.80
N ALA A 192 -11.72 10.12 -4.60
CA ALA A 192 -11.17 8.85 -4.15
C ALA A 192 -9.98 9.05 -3.20
N ILE A 193 -9.10 10.04 -3.47
CA ILE A 193 -7.99 10.39 -2.57
C ILE A 193 -8.53 10.93 -1.24
N ALA A 194 -9.49 11.86 -1.27
CA ALA A 194 -10.11 12.38 -0.07
C ALA A 194 -10.78 11.29 0.77
N THR A 195 -11.50 10.35 0.12
CA THR A 195 -12.12 9.21 0.80
C THR A 195 -11.08 8.27 1.40
N LEU A 196 -9.99 7.96 0.68
CA LEU A 196 -8.93 7.11 1.17
C LEU A 196 -8.27 7.72 2.42
N LEU A 197 -7.84 8.98 2.33
CA LEU A 197 -7.18 9.67 3.45
C LEU A 197 -8.16 9.87 4.61
N GLY A 198 -9.41 10.22 4.31
CA GLY A 198 -10.46 10.30 5.31
C GLY A 198 -10.69 8.99 6.04
N LEU A 199 -10.76 7.86 5.31
CA LEU A 199 -10.94 6.53 5.89
C LEU A 199 -9.75 6.09 6.77
N LEU A 200 -8.54 6.48 6.40
CA LEU A 200 -7.34 6.10 7.17
C LEU A 200 -7.18 6.95 8.44
N PHE A 201 -7.25 8.26 8.30
CA PHE A 201 -6.85 9.17 9.38
C PHE A 201 -8.01 9.61 10.28
N VAL A 202 -9.18 9.90 9.69
CA VAL A 202 -10.28 10.49 10.46
C VAL A 202 -10.81 9.53 11.53
N PRO A 203 -11.08 8.24 11.27
CA PRO A 203 -11.56 7.33 12.31
C PRO A 203 -10.55 7.16 13.45
N SER A 204 -9.25 7.05 13.14
CA SER A 204 -8.19 6.93 14.14
C SER A 204 -8.06 8.18 15.00
N LEU A 205 -8.20 9.37 14.39
CA LEU A 205 -8.19 10.65 15.11
C LEU A 205 -9.43 10.79 16.01
N LEU A 206 -10.60 10.44 15.51
CA LEU A 206 -11.84 10.49 16.29
C LEU A 206 -11.83 9.47 17.42
N ALA A 207 -11.29 8.28 17.20
CA ALA A 207 -11.17 7.26 18.25
C ALA A 207 -10.33 7.75 19.42
N ALA A 208 -9.30 8.57 19.19
CA ALA A 208 -8.48 9.15 20.27
C ALA A 208 -9.26 10.11 21.19
N LEU A 209 -10.42 10.60 20.76
CA LEU A 209 -11.30 11.48 21.55
C LEU A 209 -12.37 10.70 22.35
N LEU A 210 -12.49 9.40 22.14
CA LEU A 210 -13.47 8.56 22.82
C LEU A 210 -13.00 8.18 24.25
N PRO A 211 -13.92 7.81 25.17
CA PRO A 211 -13.56 7.20 26.44
C PRO A 211 -12.69 5.95 26.26
N GLN A 212 -11.79 5.67 27.20
CA GLN A 212 -10.81 4.57 27.12
C GLN A 212 -11.44 3.21 26.79
N SER A 213 -12.59 2.88 27.38
CA SER A 213 -13.30 1.62 27.13
C SER A 213 -13.73 1.45 25.66
N TRP A 214 -14.07 2.54 24.98
CA TRP A 214 -14.41 2.54 23.56
C TRP A 214 -13.17 2.51 22.68
N GLN A 215 -12.10 3.22 23.10
CA GLN A 215 -10.81 3.15 22.42
C GLN A 215 -10.31 1.70 22.37
N ASP A 216 -10.29 1.01 23.49
CA ASP A 216 -9.81 -0.37 23.61
C ASP A 216 -10.61 -1.37 22.77
N THR A 217 -11.89 -1.06 22.51
CA THR A 217 -12.78 -1.96 21.76
C THR A 217 -12.80 -1.66 20.26
N ILE A 218 -12.80 -0.39 19.85
CA ILE A 218 -13.02 0.01 18.45
C ILE A 218 -11.72 0.31 17.72
N ALA A 219 -10.78 1.02 18.38
CA ALA A 219 -9.57 1.48 17.73
C ALA A 219 -8.72 0.37 17.09
N PRO A 220 -8.61 -0.86 17.68
CA PRO A 220 -7.85 -1.94 17.06
C PRO A 220 -8.34 -2.39 15.69
N TYR A 221 -9.63 -2.18 15.38
CA TYR A 221 -10.25 -2.60 14.13
C TYR A 221 -10.26 -1.51 13.06
N LEU A 222 -9.85 -0.29 13.37
CA LEU A 222 -9.77 0.79 12.39
C LEU A 222 -8.73 0.48 11.32
N PRO A 223 -8.94 0.88 10.06
CA PRO A 223 -8.11 0.46 8.93
C PRO A 223 -6.61 0.70 9.15
N MET A 224 -6.23 1.89 9.59
CA MET A 224 -4.84 2.25 9.84
C MET A 224 -4.27 1.43 11.01
N ASN A 225 -4.95 1.42 12.15
CA ASN A 225 -4.49 0.74 13.37
C ASN A 225 -4.36 -0.77 13.15
N ALA A 226 -5.37 -1.39 12.53
CA ALA A 226 -5.37 -2.82 12.21
C ALA A 226 -4.24 -3.17 11.23
N GLY A 227 -4.04 -2.35 10.20
CA GLY A 227 -2.98 -2.57 9.21
C GLY A 227 -1.57 -2.43 9.78
N GLU A 228 -1.35 -1.48 10.68
CA GLU A 228 -0.05 -1.24 11.30
C GLU A 228 0.36 -2.30 12.32
N THR A 229 -0.54 -3.16 12.78
CA THR A 229 -0.17 -4.23 13.73
C THR A 229 0.89 -5.17 13.18
N ILE A 230 0.96 -5.38 11.85
CA ILE A 230 1.95 -6.26 11.22
C ILE A 230 3.39 -5.75 11.40
N ILE A 231 3.56 -4.45 11.64
CA ILE A 231 4.86 -3.78 11.74
C ILE A 231 5.41 -3.85 13.17
N THR A 232 4.56 -4.04 14.18
CA THR A 232 4.97 -4.04 15.58
C THR A 232 5.70 -5.32 15.96
N VAL A 233 6.88 -5.23 16.55
CA VAL A 233 7.63 -6.38 17.08
C VAL A 233 7.12 -6.75 18.45
N HIS A 234 6.94 -5.76 19.33
CA HIS A 234 6.42 -5.98 20.68
C HIS A 234 4.90 -5.75 20.70
N HIS A 235 4.17 -6.77 21.20
CA HIS A 235 2.72 -6.69 21.32
C HIS A 235 2.33 -5.66 22.39
N GLN A 236 1.50 -4.70 22.01
CA GLN A 236 0.94 -3.71 22.93
C GLN A 236 -0.41 -4.20 23.46
N ALA A 237 -0.70 -3.90 24.74
CA ALA A 237 -2.01 -4.18 25.30
C ALA A 237 -3.12 -3.50 24.47
N HIS A 238 -4.27 -4.15 24.37
CA HIS A 238 -5.44 -3.65 23.61
C HIS A 238 -5.23 -3.46 22.10
N THR A 239 -4.19 -4.09 21.49
CA THR A 239 -4.02 -4.15 20.04
C THR A 239 -4.26 -5.56 19.51
N LEU A 240 -4.65 -5.67 18.23
CA LEU A 240 -4.74 -6.97 17.58
C LEU A 240 -3.36 -7.58 17.41
N GLN A 241 -3.30 -8.91 17.38
CA GLN A 241 -2.08 -9.59 16.98
C GLN A 241 -1.73 -9.23 15.51
N PRO A 242 -0.44 -9.30 15.13
CA PRO A 242 0.03 -8.83 13.82
C PRO A 242 -0.75 -9.39 12.63
N TRP A 243 -0.92 -10.69 12.53
CA TRP A 243 -1.60 -11.32 11.40
C TRP A 243 -3.12 -11.13 11.40
N PRO A 244 -3.85 -11.31 12.52
CA PRO A 244 -5.26 -10.98 12.61
C PRO A 244 -5.57 -9.53 12.27
N GLY A 245 -4.79 -8.58 12.80
CA GLY A 245 -4.99 -7.16 12.50
C GLY A 245 -4.76 -6.85 11.02
N PHE A 246 -3.66 -7.37 10.44
CA PHE A 246 -3.42 -7.24 9.01
C PHE A 246 -4.54 -7.88 8.17
N GLY A 247 -5.10 -9.01 8.63
CA GLY A 247 -6.27 -9.65 8.02
C GLY A 247 -7.49 -8.74 7.97
N VAL A 248 -7.78 -8.02 9.06
CA VAL A 248 -8.85 -7.00 9.10
C VAL A 248 -8.60 -5.92 8.06
N PHE A 249 -7.37 -5.44 7.93
CA PHE A 249 -7.03 -4.44 6.91
C PHE A 249 -7.20 -4.99 5.48
N CYS A 250 -6.81 -6.23 5.23
CA CYS A 250 -7.06 -6.91 3.96
C CYS A 250 -8.55 -7.00 3.61
N LEU A 251 -9.43 -7.17 4.60
CA LEU A 251 -10.88 -7.18 4.38
C LEU A 251 -11.41 -5.83 3.87
N TYR A 252 -10.89 -4.70 4.38
CA TYR A 252 -11.23 -3.38 3.84
C TYR A 252 -10.86 -3.24 2.36
N ALA A 253 -9.64 -3.66 2.00
CA ALA A 253 -9.19 -3.62 0.62
C ALA A 253 -9.99 -4.58 -0.28
N ALA A 254 -10.27 -5.79 0.20
CA ALA A 254 -11.07 -6.78 -0.52
C ALA A 254 -12.51 -6.28 -0.74
N ALA A 255 -13.13 -5.66 0.25
CA ALA A 255 -14.46 -5.08 0.14
C ALA A 255 -14.49 -3.95 -0.91
N ALA A 256 -13.52 -3.03 -0.87
CA ALA A 256 -13.43 -1.95 -1.85
C ALA A 256 -13.19 -2.47 -3.27
N LEU A 257 -12.26 -3.42 -3.45
CA LEU A 257 -12.00 -4.04 -4.75
C LEU A 257 -13.24 -4.78 -5.28
N THR A 258 -13.89 -5.59 -4.45
CA THR A 258 -15.10 -6.34 -4.84
C THR A 258 -16.21 -5.38 -5.27
N ALA A 259 -16.46 -4.31 -4.52
CA ALA A 259 -17.40 -3.27 -4.90
C ALA A 259 -16.99 -2.60 -6.23
N GLY A 260 -15.71 -2.32 -6.42
CA GLY A 260 -15.16 -1.81 -7.68
C GLY A 260 -15.43 -2.75 -8.86
N PHE A 261 -15.17 -4.06 -8.71
CA PHE A 261 -15.45 -5.09 -9.73
C PHE A 261 -16.93 -5.22 -10.08
N ILE A 262 -17.82 -5.05 -9.10
CA ILE A 262 -19.27 -5.06 -9.33
C ILE A 262 -19.70 -3.80 -10.07
N LEU A 263 -19.26 -2.63 -9.61
CA LEU A 263 -19.70 -1.35 -10.15
C LEU A 263 -19.16 -1.08 -11.56
N ILE A 264 -17.97 -1.55 -11.90
CA ILE A 264 -17.41 -1.34 -13.24
C ILE A 264 -18.23 -2.07 -14.33
N THR A 265 -18.94 -3.14 -13.95
CA THR A 265 -19.81 -3.88 -14.88
C THR A 265 -21.22 -3.33 -14.93
N ARG A 266 -21.69 -2.68 -13.86
CA ARG A 266 -23.08 -2.18 -13.74
C ARG A 266 -23.25 -0.74 -14.21
N ARG A 267 -22.17 0.06 -14.23
CA ARG A 267 -22.20 1.47 -14.63
C ARG A 267 -21.56 1.63 -15.99
N ASP A 268 -22.16 2.43 -16.86
CA ASP A 268 -21.56 2.80 -18.15
C ASP A 268 -20.34 3.71 -17.94
N ALA A 269 -19.38 3.62 -18.89
CA ALA A 269 -18.15 4.38 -18.88
C ALA A 269 -18.27 5.69 -19.66
#